data_a63e0e639e6e25bc774df2ad297a29f6
#
_entry.id   a63e0e639e6e25bc774df2ad297a29f6
#
_cell.length_a   1.000
_cell.length_b   1.000
_cell.length_c   1.000
_cell.angle_alpha   90.00
_cell.angle_beta   90.00
_cell.angle_gamma   90.00
#
_symmetry.space_group_name_H-M   'P 1'
#
loop_
_entity.id
_entity.type
_entity.pdbx_description
1 polymer ?
#
loop_
_entity_poly.entity_id
_entity_poly.type
_entity_poly.pdbx_seq_one_letter_code
_entity_poly.pdbx_strand_id
1 'polypeptide(L)'
;MRIDRYISKSRVIDIESTDFESAVSELLSVCDVTKERGITKKGLLADLLDREKQMTTYLGNGVCLPHARIKMKRPYMVAVGRCPKGLVYDGQPEYEGIRFIFLLLASKNARNYLFSLASLARVFQDNGHMDRLRAAIKITDFRKELKQVFAGEENKPRRRHNRFNNLILREAAKIAKGAQCTSVLV
;
A
#
# COMPACT_ATOMS: atom_id res chain seq x y z
N MET A 1 -2.94 2.30 -15.42
CA MET A 1 -3.34 0.95 -14.94
C MET A 1 -4.36 1.15 -13.84
N ARG A 2 -5.46 0.39 -13.85
CA ARG A 2 -6.58 0.52 -12.91
C ARG A 2 -6.33 -0.31 -11.66
N ILE A 3 -5.70 0.28 -10.66
CA ILE A 3 -5.46 -0.37 -9.34
C ILE A 3 -6.77 -0.67 -8.60
N ASP A 4 -7.78 0.18 -8.79
CA ASP A 4 -9.12 0.00 -8.23
C ASP A 4 -9.72 -1.39 -8.49
N ARG A 5 -9.41 -2.00 -9.65
CA ARG A 5 -9.84 -3.36 -10.01
C ARG A 5 -9.30 -4.46 -9.09
N TYR A 6 -8.21 -4.18 -8.38
CA TYR A 6 -7.57 -5.13 -7.47
C TYR A 6 -7.95 -4.91 -6.01
N ILE A 7 -8.76 -3.87 -5.73
CA ILE A 7 -9.34 -3.59 -4.42
C ILE A 7 -10.68 -4.30 -4.32
N SER A 8 -10.77 -5.32 -3.48
CA SER A 8 -12.05 -6.00 -3.18
C SER A 8 -12.68 -5.41 -1.92
N LYS A 9 -14.01 -5.34 -1.87
CA LYS A 9 -14.74 -4.91 -0.67
C LYS A 9 -14.37 -5.73 0.58
N SER A 10 -14.13 -7.04 0.43
CA SER A 10 -13.72 -7.93 1.51
C SER A 10 -12.31 -7.68 2.04
N ARG A 11 -11.49 -6.93 1.32
CA ARG A 11 -10.13 -6.55 1.70
C ARG A 11 -10.01 -5.07 2.06
N VAL A 12 -11.11 -4.40 2.33
CA VAL A 12 -11.13 -3.04 2.90
C VAL A 12 -11.76 -3.16 4.28
N ILE A 13 -10.94 -3.02 5.32
CA ILE A 13 -11.32 -3.28 6.72
C ILE A 13 -10.97 -2.11 7.63
N ASP A 14 -11.62 -2.02 8.77
CA ASP A 14 -11.13 -1.24 9.91
C ASP A 14 -10.13 -2.10 10.67
N ILE A 15 -9.00 -1.51 11.02
CA ILE A 15 -7.93 -2.13 11.80
C ILE A 15 -8.25 -1.95 13.29
N GLU A 16 -8.20 -3.03 14.03
CA GLU A 16 -8.43 -3.07 15.48
C GLU A 16 -7.14 -2.86 16.28
N SER A 17 -6.02 -3.28 15.71
CA SER A 17 -4.67 -3.19 16.32
C SER A 17 -4.20 -1.75 16.47
N THR A 18 -3.29 -1.57 17.42
CA THR A 18 -2.69 -0.26 17.75
C THR A 18 -1.25 -0.12 17.27
N ASP A 19 -0.61 -1.19 16.83
CA ASP A 19 0.75 -1.23 16.31
C ASP A 19 0.79 -1.63 14.83
N PHE A 20 1.88 -1.28 14.16
CA PHE A 20 2.04 -1.49 12.72
C PHE A 20 2.13 -2.97 12.32
N GLU A 21 2.87 -3.79 13.09
CA GLU A 21 3.04 -5.22 12.78
C GLU A 21 1.71 -5.96 12.84
N SER A 22 0.96 -5.78 13.93
CA SER A 22 -0.36 -6.39 14.11
C SER A 22 -1.35 -5.90 13.03
N ALA A 23 -1.31 -4.62 12.67
CA ALA A 23 -2.16 -4.07 11.63
C ALA A 23 -1.86 -4.67 10.24
N VAL A 24 -0.59 -4.86 9.89
CA VAL A 24 -0.20 -5.54 8.64
C VAL A 24 -0.62 -7.02 8.68
N SER A 25 -0.52 -7.66 9.84
CA SER A 25 -0.99 -9.04 10.03
C SER A 25 -2.51 -9.16 9.81
N GLU A 26 -3.31 -8.21 10.34
CA GLU A 26 -4.76 -8.15 10.07
C GLU A 26 -5.04 -8.01 8.57
N LEU A 27 -4.32 -7.13 7.86
CA LEU A 27 -4.47 -7.00 6.41
C LEU A 27 -4.09 -8.27 5.64
N LEU A 28 -3.06 -8.97 6.07
CA LEU A 28 -2.69 -10.26 5.49
C LEU A 28 -3.76 -11.34 5.76
N SER A 29 -4.49 -11.23 6.87
CA SER A 29 -5.55 -12.21 7.20
C SER A 29 -6.67 -12.22 6.16
N VAL A 30 -7.01 -11.05 5.60
CA VAL A 30 -8.04 -10.91 4.56
C VAL A 30 -7.50 -11.09 3.13
N CYS A 31 -6.18 -11.29 2.99
CA CYS A 31 -5.54 -11.64 1.72
C CYS A 31 -5.50 -13.17 1.55
N ASP A 32 -6.08 -13.64 0.43
CA ASP A 32 -6.08 -15.07 0.10
C ASP A 32 -4.77 -15.46 -0.61
N VAL A 33 -3.67 -15.41 0.14
CA VAL A 33 -2.31 -15.76 -0.35
C VAL A 33 -1.95 -17.22 -0.10
N THR A 34 -2.68 -17.93 0.75
CA THR A 34 -2.40 -19.33 1.14
C THR A 34 -2.65 -20.32 0.02
N LYS A 35 -3.43 -19.94 -1.01
CA LYS A 35 -3.62 -20.74 -2.23
C LYS A 35 -2.39 -20.77 -3.14
N GLU A 36 -1.41 -19.89 -2.90
CA GLU A 36 -0.19 -19.83 -3.69
C GLU A 36 0.87 -20.73 -3.06
N ARG A 37 1.46 -21.63 -3.86
CA ARG A 37 2.42 -22.61 -3.36
C ARG A 37 3.68 -21.93 -2.79
N GLY A 38 4.08 -22.34 -1.58
CA GLY A 38 5.32 -21.89 -0.93
C GLY A 38 5.22 -20.51 -0.25
N ILE A 39 4.01 -19.93 -0.12
CA ILE A 39 3.80 -18.67 0.59
C ILE A 39 3.03 -18.94 1.88
N THR A 40 3.61 -18.53 3.01
CA THR A 40 2.91 -18.49 4.29
C THR A 40 2.66 -17.05 4.69
N LYS A 41 1.53 -16.78 5.37
CA LYS A 41 1.25 -15.43 5.88
C LYS A 41 2.33 -14.96 6.85
N LYS A 42 2.84 -15.86 7.69
CA LYS A 42 3.92 -15.56 8.64
C LYS A 42 5.23 -15.16 7.95
N GLY A 43 5.65 -15.89 6.92
CA GLY A 43 6.84 -15.55 6.14
C GLY A 43 6.68 -14.23 5.41
N LEU A 44 5.51 -14.01 4.80
CA LEU A 44 5.24 -12.76 4.10
C LEU A 44 5.17 -11.56 5.05
N LEU A 45 4.65 -11.73 6.27
CA LEU A 45 4.68 -10.70 7.30
C LEU A 45 6.12 -10.35 7.66
N ALA A 46 6.96 -11.35 7.92
CA ALA A 46 8.38 -11.14 8.22
C ALA A 46 9.09 -10.37 7.11
N ASP A 47 8.90 -10.75 5.84
CA ASP A 47 9.48 -10.07 4.68
C ASP A 47 9.05 -8.60 4.60
N LEU A 48 7.76 -8.31 4.87
CA LEU A 48 7.22 -6.94 4.87
C LEU A 48 7.82 -6.09 5.99
N LEU A 49 7.96 -6.65 7.20
CA LEU A 49 8.52 -5.96 8.35
C LEU A 49 10.03 -5.72 8.21
N ASP A 50 10.78 -6.71 7.72
CA ASP A 50 12.21 -6.54 7.48
C ASP A 50 12.49 -5.47 6.42
N ARG A 51 11.63 -5.42 5.41
CA ARG A 51 11.69 -4.36 4.42
C ARG A 51 11.36 -2.98 5.02
N GLU A 52 10.36 -2.89 5.88
CA GLU A 52 9.97 -1.66 6.55
C GLU A 52 11.11 -1.11 7.43
N LYS A 53 11.83 -1.99 8.15
CA LYS A 53 13.03 -1.62 8.94
C LYS A 53 14.15 -1.06 8.08
N GLN A 54 14.34 -1.56 6.85
CA GLN A 54 15.37 -1.07 5.93
C GLN A 54 15.00 0.30 5.35
N MET A 55 13.74 0.51 5.04
CA MET A 55 13.24 1.75 4.46
C MET A 55 11.72 1.83 4.70
N THR A 56 11.31 2.85 5.42
CA THR A 56 9.89 3.07 5.71
C THR A 56 9.04 3.17 4.45
N THR A 57 7.86 2.60 4.52
CA THR A 57 6.84 2.74 3.47
C THR A 57 5.83 3.85 3.77
N TYR A 58 6.10 4.69 4.77
CA TYR A 58 5.31 5.87 5.07
C TYR A 58 5.43 6.91 3.95
N LEU A 59 4.30 7.37 3.44
CA LEU A 59 4.21 8.30 2.30
C LEU A 59 3.86 9.73 2.71
N GLY A 60 3.71 9.99 4.01
CA GLY A 60 3.11 11.22 4.51
C GLY A 60 1.58 11.10 4.58
N ASN A 61 0.91 12.15 5.06
CA ASN A 61 -0.56 12.23 5.19
C ASN A 61 -1.19 11.09 6.02
N GLY A 62 -0.44 10.44 6.92
CA GLY A 62 -0.91 9.31 7.72
C GLY A 62 -1.09 8.02 6.89
N VAL A 63 -0.38 7.85 5.77
CA VAL A 63 -0.51 6.70 4.88
C VAL A 63 0.77 5.88 4.86
N CYS A 64 0.66 4.56 5.09
CA CYS A 64 1.70 3.59 4.78
C CYS A 64 1.32 2.73 3.57
N LEU A 65 2.31 2.38 2.75
CA LEU A 65 2.16 1.54 1.58
C LEU A 65 3.11 0.31 1.64
N PRO A 66 2.94 -0.61 2.62
CA PRO A 66 3.69 -1.85 2.61
C PRO A 66 3.42 -2.63 1.33
N HIS A 67 4.49 -3.18 0.74
CA HIS A 67 4.37 -3.85 -0.55
C HIS A 67 5.40 -4.96 -0.71
N ALA A 68 5.01 -6.04 -1.39
CA ALA A 68 5.88 -7.17 -1.69
C ALA A 68 5.64 -7.73 -3.10
N ARG A 69 6.67 -8.35 -3.67
CA ARG A 69 6.56 -9.15 -4.89
C ARG A 69 6.62 -10.61 -4.54
N ILE A 70 5.54 -11.33 -4.79
CA ILE A 70 5.38 -12.74 -4.44
C ILE A 70 5.06 -13.59 -5.67
N LYS A 71 5.26 -14.89 -5.58
CA LYS A 71 4.88 -15.81 -6.65
C LYS A 71 3.38 -16.08 -6.58
N MET A 72 2.57 -15.33 -7.33
CA MET A 72 1.12 -15.52 -7.39
C MET A 72 0.60 -15.43 -8.82
N LYS A 73 -0.57 -16.04 -9.06
CA LYS A 73 -1.22 -16.05 -10.38
C LYS A 73 -1.79 -14.69 -10.76
N ARG A 74 -2.41 -14.00 -9.80
CA ARG A 74 -2.96 -12.66 -10.04
C ARG A 74 -1.85 -11.63 -10.16
N PRO A 75 -1.93 -10.67 -11.09
CA PRO A 75 -0.88 -9.66 -11.23
C PRO A 75 -0.75 -8.79 -9.98
N TYR A 76 -1.86 -8.45 -9.32
CA TYR A 76 -1.90 -7.63 -8.12
C TYR A 76 -3.01 -8.07 -7.16
N MET A 77 -2.80 -7.81 -5.89
CA MET A 77 -3.79 -7.88 -4.82
C MET A 77 -3.59 -6.67 -3.92
N VAL A 78 -4.66 -5.95 -3.61
CA VAL A 78 -4.63 -4.78 -2.71
C VAL A 78 -5.55 -5.04 -1.55
N ALA A 79 -5.05 -4.83 -0.33
CA ALA A 79 -5.84 -4.74 0.88
C ALA A 79 -5.67 -3.35 1.50
N VAL A 80 -6.74 -2.81 2.08
CA VAL A 80 -6.77 -1.47 2.63
C VAL A 80 -7.27 -1.52 4.06
N GLY A 81 -6.45 -1.05 4.97
CA GLY A 81 -6.77 -0.87 6.38
C GLY A 81 -7.03 0.58 6.69
N ARG A 82 -8.16 0.86 7.30
CA ARG A 82 -8.44 2.13 7.93
C ARG A 82 -8.17 2.01 9.41
N CYS A 83 -7.40 2.93 9.98
CA CYS A 83 -7.02 2.97 11.39
C CYS A 83 -7.72 4.16 12.07
N PRO A 84 -8.99 4.00 12.52
CA PRO A 84 -9.78 5.12 13.05
C PRO A 84 -9.12 5.78 14.27
N LYS A 85 -8.47 4.97 15.11
CA LYS A 85 -7.76 5.42 16.32
C LYS A 85 -6.35 5.94 16.02
N GLY A 86 -5.85 5.76 14.79
CA GLY A 86 -4.45 5.93 14.44
C GLY A 86 -3.61 4.76 14.92
N LEU A 87 -2.41 4.62 14.34
CA LEU A 87 -1.40 3.67 14.80
C LEU A 87 -0.17 4.45 15.27
N VAL A 88 0.42 3.96 16.34
CA VAL A 88 1.75 4.41 16.75
C VAL A 88 2.76 3.64 15.91
N TYR A 89 3.66 4.38 15.26
CA TYR A 89 4.75 3.82 14.53
C TYR A 89 6.00 3.86 15.41
N ASP A 90 6.40 2.71 15.94
CA ASP A 90 7.50 2.62 16.88
C ASP A 90 8.80 3.22 16.35
N GLY A 91 9.37 4.14 17.12
CA GLY A 91 10.70 4.67 16.93
C GLY A 91 10.82 5.88 16.00
N GLN A 92 9.72 6.43 15.48
CA GLN A 92 9.78 7.61 14.61
C GLN A 92 8.68 8.62 14.96
N PRO A 93 8.88 9.44 15.98
CA PRO A 93 7.88 10.41 16.48
C PRO A 93 7.52 11.51 15.45
N GLU A 94 8.34 11.71 14.42
CA GLU A 94 8.05 12.62 13.32
C GLU A 94 6.96 12.12 12.36
N TYR A 95 6.56 10.85 12.45
CA TYR A 95 5.42 10.36 11.67
C TYR A 95 4.14 10.59 12.44
N GLU A 96 3.28 11.45 11.89
CA GLU A 96 1.90 11.56 12.34
C GLU A 96 1.24 10.18 12.37
N GLY A 97 0.37 9.95 13.36
CA GLY A 97 -0.32 8.66 13.51
C GLY A 97 -0.88 8.13 12.19
N ILE A 98 -0.55 6.88 11.86
CA ILE A 98 -1.00 6.23 10.63
C ILE A 98 -2.52 6.09 10.66
N ARG A 99 -3.17 6.57 9.62
CA ARG A 99 -4.64 6.50 9.44
C ARG A 99 -5.04 5.46 8.41
N PHE A 100 -4.15 5.16 7.46
CA PHE A 100 -4.43 4.23 6.38
C PHE A 100 -3.22 3.37 6.06
N ILE A 101 -3.45 2.07 5.87
CA ILE A 101 -2.45 1.14 5.36
C ILE A 101 -2.95 0.55 4.04
N PHE A 102 -2.16 0.70 2.98
CA PHE A 102 -2.43 0.12 1.67
C PHE A 102 -1.42 -0.99 1.38
N LEU A 103 -1.79 -2.22 1.67
CA LEU A 103 -0.95 -3.38 1.37
C LEU A 103 -1.07 -3.73 -0.10
N LEU A 104 0.05 -3.63 -0.85
CA LEU A 104 0.13 -4.03 -2.26
C LEU A 104 0.96 -5.31 -2.41
N LEU A 105 0.32 -6.40 -2.79
CA LEU A 105 1.00 -7.61 -3.21
C LEU A 105 1.00 -7.68 -4.74
N ALA A 106 2.17 -7.88 -5.33
CA ALA A 106 2.34 -7.96 -6.77
C ALA A 106 2.96 -9.31 -7.17
N SER A 107 2.52 -9.88 -8.27
CA SER A 107 3.19 -11.02 -8.87
C SER A 107 4.63 -10.67 -9.25
N LYS A 108 5.58 -11.61 -9.09
CA LYS A 108 6.95 -11.45 -9.62
C LYS A 108 6.96 -11.12 -11.10
N ASN A 109 5.94 -11.59 -11.85
CA ASN A 109 5.76 -11.35 -13.28
C ASN A 109 4.88 -10.11 -13.58
N ALA A 110 4.44 -9.36 -12.58
CA ALA A 110 3.62 -8.18 -12.80
C ALA A 110 4.38 -7.12 -13.59
N ARG A 111 3.82 -6.77 -14.76
CA ARG A 111 4.32 -5.65 -15.56
C ARG A 111 3.95 -4.33 -14.88
N ASN A 112 4.79 -3.30 -15.07
CA ASN A 112 4.52 -1.95 -14.60
C ASN A 112 4.40 -1.81 -13.06
N TYR A 113 5.03 -2.70 -12.28
CA TYR A 113 4.98 -2.67 -10.82
C TYR A 113 5.33 -1.30 -10.22
N LEU A 114 6.47 -0.72 -10.65
CA LEU A 114 6.91 0.61 -10.19
C LEU A 114 5.92 1.71 -10.55
N PHE A 115 5.34 1.62 -11.74
CA PHE A 115 4.31 2.56 -12.17
C PHE A 115 3.05 2.46 -11.31
N SER A 116 2.73 1.26 -10.85
CA SER A 116 1.60 1.02 -9.94
C SER A 116 1.82 1.66 -8.56
N LEU A 117 3.02 1.47 -8.00
CA LEU A 117 3.41 2.12 -6.74
C LEU A 117 3.38 3.64 -6.86
N ALA A 118 3.99 4.19 -7.93
CA ALA A 118 3.99 5.63 -8.17
C ALA A 118 2.58 6.20 -8.36
N SER A 119 1.67 5.43 -8.97
CA SER A 119 0.28 5.85 -9.14
C SER A 119 -0.47 5.89 -7.81
N LEU A 120 -0.27 4.89 -6.94
CA LEU A 120 -0.82 4.88 -5.59
C LEU A 120 -0.27 6.05 -4.76
N ALA A 121 1.04 6.23 -4.74
CA ALA A 121 1.66 7.32 -3.99
C ALA A 121 1.10 8.69 -4.42
N ARG A 122 0.85 8.90 -5.70
CA ARG A 122 0.28 10.15 -6.22
C ARG A 122 -1.15 10.40 -5.73
N VAL A 123 -1.98 9.37 -5.66
CA VAL A 123 -3.33 9.47 -5.10
C VAL A 123 -3.28 9.99 -3.66
N PHE A 124 -2.33 9.49 -2.87
CA PHE A 124 -2.21 9.84 -1.44
C PHE A 124 -1.50 11.18 -1.19
N GLN A 125 -0.87 11.77 -2.20
CA GLN A 125 -0.31 13.13 -2.14
C GLN A 125 -1.37 14.22 -2.42
N ASP A 126 -2.55 13.85 -2.92
CA ASP A 126 -3.65 14.78 -3.15
C ASP A 126 -4.43 14.99 -1.86
N ASN A 127 -4.32 16.18 -1.26
CA ASN A 127 -4.96 16.50 0.02
C ASN A 127 -6.48 16.39 -0.07
N GLY A 128 -7.10 16.78 -1.18
CA GLY A 128 -8.54 16.66 -1.36
C GLY A 128 -9.01 15.20 -1.36
N HIS A 129 -8.23 14.28 -1.91
CA HIS A 129 -8.50 12.85 -1.79
C HIS A 129 -8.39 12.36 -0.35
N MET A 130 -7.35 12.81 0.35
CA MET A 130 -7.10 12.39 1.73
C MET A 130 -8.16 12.92 2.69
N ASP A 131 -8.60 14.16 2.51
CA ASP A 131 -9.65 14.78 3.33
C ASP A 131 -10.98 14.03 3.17
N ARG A 132 -11.34 13.64 1.94
CA ARG A 132 -12.53 12.82 1.69
C ARG A 132 -12.45 11.46 2.36
N LEU A 133 -11.29 10.80 2.30
CA LEU A 133 -11.08 9.51 2.95
C LEU A 133 -11.13 9.62 4.47
N ARG A 134 -10.59 10.69 5.05
CA ARG A 134 -10.62 10.95 6.51
C ARG A 134 -12.03 11.28 6.99
N ALA A 135 -12.82 12.00 6.21
CA ALA A 135 -14.19 12.38 6.54
C ALA A 135 -15.16 11.19 6.58
N ALA A 136 -14.81 10.07 5.97
CA ALA A 136 -15.66 8.88 5.93
C ALA A 136 -15.64 8.15 7.28
N ILE A 137 -16.64 8.37 8.12
CA ILE A 137 -16.76 7.79 9.47
C ILE A 137 -17.07 6.28 9.38
N LYS A 138 -18.01 5.88 8.52
CA LYS A 138 -18.40 4.47 8.36
C LYS A 138 -17.53 3.78 7.30
N ILE A 139 -17.21 2.52 7.52
CA ILE A 139 -16.45 1.72 6.54
C ILE A 139 -17.15 1.63 5.17
N THR A 140 -18.47 1.67 5.15
CA THR A 140 -19.26 1.68 3.91
C THR A 140 -19.01 2.93 3.09
N ASP A 141 -18.96 4.09 3.74
CA ASP A 141 -18.70 5.38 3.11
C ASP A 141 -17.23 5.48 2.67
N PHE A 142 -16.32 5.02 3.51
CA PHE A 142 -14.90 4.90 3.15
C PHE A 142 -14.69 4.06 1.89
N ARG A 143 -15.34 2.91 1.77
CA ARG A 143 -15.29 2.07 0.56
C ARG A 143 -15.83 2.78 -0.68
N LYS A 144 -16.85 3.61 -0.53
CA LYS A 144 -17.43 4.42 -1.61
C LYS A 144 -16.46 5.52 -2.04
N GLU A 145 -15.94 6.29 -1.07
CA GLU A 145 -14.96 7.35 -1.32
C GLU A 145 -13.68 6.81 -1.95
N LEU A 146 -13.17 5.68 -1.45
CA LEU A 146 -11.99 5.02 -2.00
C LEU A 146 -12.16 4.71 -3.50
N LYS A 147 -13.32 4.20 -3.92
CA LYS A 147 -13.61 3.95 -5.33
C LYS A 147 -13.62 5.24 -6.16
N GLN A 148 -14.20 6.33 -5.63
CA GLN A 148 -14.28 7.60 -6.34
C GLN A 148 -12.91 8.25 -6.49
N VAL A 149 -12.09 8.21 -5.45
CA VAL A 149 -10.71 8.71 -5.46
C VAL A 149 -9.90 8.04 -6.56
N PHE A 150 -9.97 6.70 -6.66
CA PHE A 150 -9.24 5.98 -7.71
C PHE A 150 -9.83 6.15 -9.11
N ALA A 151 -11.15 6.32 -9.25
CA ALA A 151 -11.79 6.60 -10.54
C ALA A 151 -11.46 8.01 -11.06
N GLY A 152 -11.34 8.99 -10.17
CA GLY A 152 -11.01 10.38 -10.50
C GLY A 152 -9.61 10.56 -11.10
N GLU A 153 -8.65 9.76 -10.67
CA GLU A 153 -7.27 9.80 -11.20
C GLU A 153 -7.15 9.35 -12.67
N GLU A 154 -8.08 8.57 -13.17
CA GLU A 154 -8.07 8.14 -14.57
C GLU A 154 -8.38 9.28 -15.55
N ASN A 155 -9.17 10.25 -15.13
CA ASN A 155 -9.61 11.36 -15.98
C ASN A 155 -8.64 12.55 -15.96
N LYS A 156 -7.60 12.52 -15.11
CA LYS A 156 -6.57 13.58 -15.14
C LYS A 156 -5.66 13.36 -16.36
N PRO A 157 -5.54 14.38 -17.25
CA PRO A 157 -4.64 14.29 -18.40
C PRO A 157 -3.22 13.95 -17.91
N ARG A 158 -2.57 12.98 -18.57
CA ARG A 158 -1.17 12.64 -18.31
C ARG A 158 -0.31 13.86 -18.58
N ARG A 159 -0.16 14.75 -17.59
CA ARG A 159 0.75 15.88 -17.69
C ARG A 159 2.16 15.35 -17.93
N ARG A 160 2.66 15.60 -19.15
CA ARG A 160 4.06 15.36 -19.51
C ARG A 160 4.94 16.13 -18.53
N HIS A 161 5.91 15.40 -17.95
CA HIS A 161 7.08 15.91 -17.25
C HIS A 161 6.86 17.08 -16.27
N ASN A 162 6.70 16.74 -15.00
CA ASN A 162 6.96 17.69 -13.94
C ASN A 162 8.09 17.13 -13.03
N ARG A 163 8.97 18.00 -12.50
CA ARG A 163 10.08 17.64 -11.57
C ARG A 163 9.62 16.70 -10.44
N PHE A 164 8.37 16.79 -10.03
CA PHE A 164 7.73 15.96 -9.03
C PHE A 164 7.61 14.48 -9.44
N ASN A 165 7.30 14.19 -10.72
CA ASN A 165 7.25 12.82 -11.21
C ASN A 165 8.62 12.12 -11.14
N ASN A 166 9.71 12.88 -11.29
CA ASN A 166 11.06 12.35 -11.16
C ASN A 166 11.43 12.05 -9.71
N LEU A 167 10.92 12.81 -8.73
CA LEU A 167 11.15 12.55 -7.31
C LEU A 167 10.42 11.28 -6.88
N ILE A 168 9.14 11.15 -7.21
CA ILE A 168 8.33 9.96 -6.89
C ILE A 168 8.88 8.72 -7.59
N LEU A 169 9.29 8.83 -8.86
CA LEU A 169 9.93 7.73 -9.57
C LEU A 169 11.31 7.39 -9.02
N ARG A 170 12.07 8.36 -8.51
CA ARG A 170 13.33 8.14 -7.81
C ARG A 170 13.10 7.46 -6.47
N GLU A 171 12.10 7.88 -5.70
CA GLU A 171 11.75 7.22 -4.43
C GLU A 171 11.18 5.82 -4.68
N ALA A 172 10.28 5.64 -5.64
CA ALA A 172 9.80 4.32 -6.05
C ALA A 172 10.93 3.42 -6.58
N ALA A 173 11.94 3.98 -7.26
CA ALA A 173 13.10 3.25 -7.74
C ALA A 173 14.09 2.90 -6.62
N LYS A 174 14.27 3.76 -5.61
CA LYS A 174 15.02 3.43 -4.38
C LYS A 174 14.35 2.29 -3.64
N ILE A 175 13.04 2.39 -3.48
CA ILE A 175 12.18 1.38 -2.89
C ILE A 175 12.34 0.02 -3.62
N ALA A 176 12.41 0.02 -4.95
CA ALA A 176 12.56 -1.21 -5.74
C ALA A 176 13.98 -1.78 -5.74
N LYS A 177 15.01 -0.96 -5.64
CA LYS A 177 16.40 -1.44 -5.55
C LYS A 177 16.66 -2.15 -4.22
N GLY A 178 16.07 -1.68 -3.11
CA GLY A 178 16.11 -2.41 -1.83
C GLY A 178 15.46 -3.80 -1.91
N ALA A 179 14.46 -3.98 -2.77
CA ALA A 179 13.78 -5.28 -2.96
C ALA A 179 14.57 -6.28 -3.82
N GLN A 180 15.61 -5.86 -4.55
CA GLN A 180 16.46 -6.76 -5.36
C GLN A 180 17.68 -7.31 -4.60
N CYS A 181 18.02 -6.73 -3.46
CA CYS A 181 19.21 -7.18 -2.70
C CYS A 181 19.00 -8.46 -1.86
N THR A 182 17.75 -8.91 -1.69
CA THR A 182 17.43 -10.11 -0.90
C THR A 182 17.24 -11.39 -1.73
N SER A 183 17.49 -11.36 -3.05
CA SER A 183 17.31 -12.54 -3.92
C SER A 183 18.63 -13.15 -4.47
N VAL A 184 19.76 -12.82 -3.84
CA VAL A 184 21.05 -13.48 -4.15
C VAL A 184 21.60 -14.02 -2.85
N LEU A 185 21.10 -15.19 -2.43
CA LEU A 185 21.78 -16.24 -1.64
C LEU A 185 20.73 -17.32 -1.32
N VAL A 186 20.67 -18.31 -2.08
CA VAL A 186 20.55 -19.76 -1.99
C VAL A 186 19.98 -20.30 -3.30
#